data_a19779b1ce79eda13015dc71d6bffff5
#
_entry.id   a19779b1ce79eda13015dc71d6bffff5
#
_cell.length_a   1.000
_cell.length_b   1.000
_cell.length_c   1.000
_cell.angle_alpha   90.00
_cell.angle_beta   90.00
_cell.angle_gamma   90.00
#
_symmetry.space_group_name_H-M   'P 1'
#
loop_
_entity.id
_entity.type
_entity.pdbx_description
1 polymer ?
#
loop_
_entity_poly.entity_id
_entity_poly.type
_entity_poly.pdbx_seq_one_letter_code
_entity_poly.pdbx_strand_id
1 'polypeptide(L)'
;MNTSSITTAQRIKAIVGGSIGNLVEWYDWYAYAAFAIYFSNSFFPDSDLNAQLMNTAGIFAVGFLMRPIGGWLFGSIADKIGRKRAMTLSVLLMSFGSLLIALTPTYQSIGILAPLLLLLARLLQGLSVGGEYGVSATYLSEMATENRRGFYSSFQYVTLIGGQLIALGIQLILQKLLLTEAQLEDWGWRIPFVIGALLSVIALYLRANLHETEAFENKKNVSEKKKGSIKELLKHPQALLTVVGLTLGGTLAFYTYTTYMQKFLVNTVHLTKEESTLISFISLFIFACLQPVFGALSDKIGRRPLLLGFGILGTLCTVPLLTALSTTTSMWGAFFLIMAALLIVSGYTSINAVVKAELFPSEVRALGVGLPYALTVAIFGGTAEYIALWLKQANMENYFYWYITACIFLSLVVYARMKDTKKTSTLDQD
;
A
#
# COMPACT_ATOMS: atom_id res chain seq x y z
N MET A 1 -31.31 -24.65 -5.15
CA MET A 1 -31.22 -23.48 -6.02
C MET A 1 -29.86 -23.51 -6.68
N ASN A 2 -29.83 -23.43 -8.00
CA ASN A 2 -28.60 -23.59 -8.80
C ASN A 2 -27.55 -22.55 -8.45
N THR A 3 -26.50 -22.92 -7.73
CA THR A 3 -25.26 -22.19 -7.70
C THR A 3 -24.62 -22.32 -9.07
N SER A 4 -24.93 -21.40 -9.98
CA SER A 4 -24.25 -21.29 -11.26
C SER A 4 -22.76 -21.08 -10.96
N SER A 5 -21.96 -22.10 -11.19
CA SER A 5 -20.52 -22.04 -11.00
C SER A 5 -19.94 -20.92 -11.87
N ILE A 6 -19.49 -19.84 -11.23
CA ILE A 6 -18.83 -18.72 -11.90
C ILE A 6 -17.69 -19.29 -12.75
N THR A 7 -17.73 -19.06 -14.05
CA THR A 7 -16.69 -19.53 -14.97
C THR A 7 -15.34 -18.87 -14.68
N THR A 8 -14.25 -19.51 -15.02
CA THR A 8 -12.89 -18.94 -14.87
C THR A 8 -12.77 -17.59 -15.57
N ALA A 9 -13.38 -17.41 -16.75
CA ALA A 9 -13.38 -16.15 -17.49
C ALA A 9 -14.13 -15.04 -16.75
N GLN A 10 -15.30 -15.34 -16.17
CA GLN A 10 -16.07 -14.40 -15.35
C GLN A 10 -15.29 -13.99 -14.09
N ARG A 11 -14.60 -14.93 -13.45
CA ARG A 11 -13.75 -14.68 -12.29
C ARG A 11 -12.57 -13.78 -12.63
N ILE A 12 -11.86 -14.02 -13.73
CA ILE A 12 -10.78 -13.16 -14.21
C ILE A 12 -11.29 -11.75 -14.50
N LYS A 13 -12.44 -11.63 -15.20
CA LYS A 13 -13.05 -10.33 -15.49
C LYS A 13 -13.42 -9.57 -14.23
N ALA A 14 -13.94 -10.24 -13.21
CA ALA A 14 -14.29 -9.65 -11.92
C ALA A 14 -13.02 -9.17 -11.17
N ILE A 15 -11.96 -9.98 -11.16
CA ILE A 15 -10.67 -9.62 -10.54
C ILE A 15 -10.06 -8.41 -11.24
N VAL A 16 -9.98 -8.42 -12.57
CA VAL A 16 -9.43 -7.31 -13.37
C VAL A 16 -10.26 -6.04 -13.17
N GLY A 17 -11.59 -6.13 -13.24
CA GLY A 17 -12.48 -4.98 -13.08
C GLY A 17 -12.40 -4.34 -11.68
N GLY A 18 -12.35 -5.16 -10.62
CA GLY A 18 -12.15 -4.69 -9.25
C GLY A 18 -10.74 -4.10 -9.02
N SER A 19 -9.74 -4.62 -9.73
CA SER A 19 -8.33 -4.26 -9.56
C SER A 19 -7.93 -2.96 -10.25
N ILE A 20 -8.59 -2.56 -11.37
CA ILE A 20 -8.22 -1.35 -12.13
C ILE A 20 -8.39 -0.07 -11.28
N GLY A 21 -9.50 0.05 -10.55
CA GLY A 21 -9.71 1.20 -9.67
C GLY A 21 -8.65 1.28 -8.57
N ASN A 22 -8.37 0.15 -7.94
CA ASN A 22 -7.33 0.03 -6.92
C ASN A 22 -5.94 0.39 -7.47
N LEU A 23 -5.61 -0.08 -8.69
CA LEU A 23 -4.35 0.25 -9.35
C LEU A 23 -4.15 1.75 -9.54
N VAL A 24 -5.19 2.48 -10.01
CA VAL A 24 -5.13 3.93 -10.23
C VAL A 24 -4.97 4.69 -8.92
N GLU A 25 -5.67 4.30 -7.87
CA GLU A 25 -5.53 4.93 -6.55
C GLU A 25 -4.13 4.71 -5.96
N TRP A 26 -3.57 3.51 -6.09
CA TRP A 26 -2.21 3.25 -5.65
C TRP A 26 -1.15 3.94 -6.51
N TYR A 27 -1.40 4.12 -7.80
CA TYR A 27 -0.55 4.95 -8.64
C TYR A 27 -0.46 6.38 -8.10
N ASP A 28 -1.60 7.04 -7.90
CA ASP A 28 -1.65 8.42 -7.37
C ASP A 28 -0.98 8.53 -5.99
N TRP A 29 -1.19 7.52 -5.16
CA TRP A 29 -0.58 7.46 -3.85
C TRP A 29 0.94 7.38 -3.92
N TYR A 30 1.48 6.53 -4.79
CA TYR A 30 2.93 6.32 -4.91
C TYR A 30 3.63 7.33 -5.81
N ALA A 31 2.94 8.00 -6.72
CA ALA A 31 3.51 9.08 -7.51
C ALA A 31 4.12 10.17 -6.63
N TYR A 32 3.47 10.51 -5.50
CA TYR A 32 4.02 11.42 -4.51
C TYR A 32 5.36 10.92 -3.96
N ALA A 33 5.43 9.66 -3.52
CA ALA A 33 6.65 9.11 -2.94
C ALA A 33 7.78 9.01 -3.97
N ALA A 34 7.49 8.56 -5.19
CA ALA A 34 8.48 8.40 -6.25
C ALA A 34 9.09 9.74 -6.70
N PHE A 35 8.26 10.79 -6.84
CA PHE A 35 8.71 12.09 -7.32
C PHE A 35 9.18 13.05 -6.22
N ALA A 36 9.10 12.65 -4.93
CA ALA A 36 9.57 13.45 -3.81
C ALA A 36 11.03 13.91 -3.97
N ILE A 37 11.91 13.09 -4.57
CA ILE A 37 13.30 13.42 -4.85
C ILE A 37 13.48 14.59 -5.83
N TYR A 38 12.44 14.98 -6.57
CA TYR A 38 12.44 16.10 -7.50
C TYR A 38 11.68 17.31 -6.95
N PHE A 39 10.51 17.11 -6.32
CA PHE A 39 9.70 18.25 -5.92
C PHE A 39 9.96 18.76 -4.49
N SER A 40 10.66 18.01 -3.64
CA SER A 40 10.87 18.42 -2.24
C SER A 40 11.48 19.81 -2.12
N ASN A 41 12.44 20.15 -2.98
CA ASN A 41 13.05 21.48 -3.02
C ASN A 41 12.05 22.61 -3.41
N SER A 42 11.06 22.31 -4.24
CA SER A 42 10.03 23.28 -4.65
C SER A 42 9.12 23.73 -3.51
N PHE A 43 9.00 22.90 -2.44
CA PHE A 43 8.16 23.17 -1.27
C PHE A 43 8.97 23.52 -0.02
N PHE A 44 10.24 23.10 0.07
CA PHE A 44 11.12 23.27 1.23
C PHE A 44 12.54 23.74 0.82
N PRO A 45 12.68 24.91 0.15
CA PRO A 45 13.94 25.32 -0.48
C PRO A 45 15.06 25.64 0.52
N ASP A 46 14.72 26.06 1.75
CA ASP A 46 15.68 26.55 2.75
C ASP A 46 16.30 25.42 3.61
N SER A 47 16.15 24.16 3.21
CA SER A 47 16.60 22.98 3.93
C SER A 47 17.61 22.15 3.12
N ASP A 48 18.45 21.37 3.81
CA ASP A 48 19.25 20.35 3.13
C ASP A 48 18.37 19.22 2.56
N LEU A 49 18.91 18.40 1.64
CA LEU A 49 18.18 17.34 0.97
C LEU A 49 17.48 16.38 1.95
N ASN A 50 18.15 16.00 3.04
CA ASN A 50 17.54 15.08 4.00
C ASN A 50 16.37 15.73 4.73
N ALA A 51 16.48 16.99 5.13
CA ALA A 51 15.38 17.74 5.76
C ALA A 51 14.22 17.97 4.79
N GLN A 52 14.49 18.26 3.51
CA GLN A 52 13.46 18.37 2.45
C GLN A 52 12.67 17.07 2.31
N LEU A 53 13.37 15.94 2.20
CA LEU A 53 12.76 14.62 2.09
C LEU A 53 12.01 14.23 3.37
N MET A 54 12.54 14.58 4.55
CA MET A 54 11.89 14.34 5.84
C MET A 54 10.56 15.11 5.95
N ASN A 55 10.53 16.39 5.58
CA ASN A 55 9.31 17.20 5.59
C ASN A 55 8.28 16.63 4.61
N THR A 56 8.71 16.23 3.43
CA THR A 56 7.87 15.58 2.41
C THR A 56 7.30 14.25 2.92
N ALA A 57 8.13 13.45 3.60
CA ALA A 57 7.70 12.19 4.21
C ALA A 57 6.76 12.42 5.42
N GLY A 58 6.92 13.52 6.14
CA GLY A 58 5.98 13.92 7.19
C GLY A 58 4.57 14.18 6.64
N ILE A 59 4.47 14.91 5.53
CA ILE A 59 3.19 15.12 4.81
C ILE A 59 2.62 13.79 4.30
N PHE A 60 3.45 12.90 3.79
CA PHE A 60 3.04 11.55 3.39
C PHE A 60 2.47 10.76 4.57
N ALA A 61 3.14 10.78 5.72
CA ALA A 61 2.69 10.11 6.94
C ALA A 61 1.33 10.64 7.45
N VAL A 62 1.14 11.96 7.43
CA VAL A 62 -0.14 12.59 7.81
C VAL A 62 -1.26 12.13 6.87
N GLY A 63 -1.00 11.98 5.57
CA GLY A 63 -1.94 11.40 4.62
C GLY A 63 -2.38 9.98 5.01
N PHE A 64 -1.47 9.17 5.55
CA PHE A 64 -1.81 7.83 6.06
C PHE A 64 -2.75 7.85 7.26
N LEU A 65 -2.62 8.83 8.16
CA LEU A 65 -3.51 8.96 9.32
C LEU A 65 -4.96 9.23 8.92
N MET A 66 -5.20 9.75 7.72
CA MET A 66 -6.56 9.94 7.19
C MET A 66 -7.23 8.65 6.70
N ARG A 67 -6.49 7.56 6.49
CA ARG A 67 -7.05 6.30 5.99
C ARG A 67 -8.11 5.68 6.90
N PRO A 68 -7.92 5.54 8.23
CA PRO A 68 -8.97 5.04 9.11
C PRO A 68 -10.22 5.92 9.08
N ILE A 69 -10.05 7.26 9.01
CA ILE A 69 -11.15 8.22 8.92
C ILE A 69 -11.88 8.06 7.58
N GLY A 70 -11.13 7.94 6.48
CA GLY A 70 -11.67 7.68 5.14
C GLY A 70 -12.46 6.38 5.07
N GLY A 71 -11.93 5.31 5.66
CA GLY A 71 -12.59 4.00 5.75
C GLY A 71 -13.94 4.08 6.48
N TRP A 72 -13.99 4.79 7.59
CA TRP A 72 -15.23 5.02 8.32
C TRP A 72 -16.21 5.91 7.53
N LEU A 73 -15.74 7.03 6.98
CA LEU A 73 -16.55 8.00 6.24
C LEU A 73 -17.19 7.36 5.00
N PHE A 74 -16.35 6.77 4.12
CA PHE A 74 -16.83 6.16 2.87
C PHE A 74 -17.59 4.86 3.11
N GLY A 75 -17.26 4.11 4.16
CA GLY A 75 -18.06 2.97 4.61
C GLY A 75 -19.47 3.40 4.99
N SER A 76 -19.61 4.47 5.79
CA SER A 76 -20.92 5.02 6.17
C SER A 76 -21.70 5.57 4.97
N ILE A 77 -21.03 6.24 4.03
CA ILE A 77 -21.62 6.74 2.78
C ILE A 77 -22.11 5.56 1.93
N ALA A 78 -21.29 4.51 1.78
CA ALA A 78 -21.63 3.32 1.00
C ALA A 78 -22.85 2.58 1.54
N ASP A 79 -22.97 2.49 2.86
CA ASP A 79 -24.12 1.83 3.49
C ASP A 79 -25.42 2.65 3.37
N LYS A 80 -25.34 4.00 3.33
CA LYS A 80 -26.50 4.90 3.26
C LYS A 80 -26.99 5.16 1.84
N ILE A 81 -26.09 5.45 0.91
CA ILE A 81 -26.44 5.94 -0.44
C ILE A 81 -25.99 5.04 -1.58
N GLY A 82 -25.35 3.90 -1.27
CA GLY A 82 -24.90 2.91 -2.22
C GLY A 82 -23.38 2.92 -2.46
N ARG A 83 -22.88 1.75 -2.81
CA ARG A 83 -21.44 1.51 -2.98
C ARG A 83 -20.89 2.23 -4.22
N LYS A 84 -21.63 2.23 -5.31
CA LYS A 84 -21.28 2.94 -6.55
C LYS A 84 -21.05 4.44 -6.29
N ARG A 85 -21.95 5.10 -5.54
CA ARG A 85 -21.83 6.52 -5.23
C ARG A 85 -20.65 6.82 -4.32
N ALA A 86 -20.45 6.00 -3.30
CA ALA A 86 -19.29 6.13 -2.40
C ALA A 86 -17.96 6.01 -3.15
N MET A 87 -17.82 4.98 -4.01
CA MET A 87 -16.64 4.78 -4.84
C MET A 87 -16.42 5.91 -5.85
N THR A 88 -17.48 6.46 -6.44
CA THR A 88 -17.39 7.61 -7.34
C THR A 88 -16.86 8.85 -6.64
N LEU A 89 -17.39 9.12 -5.43
CA LEU A 89 -16.97 10.26 -4.63
C LEU A 89 -15.50 10.11 -4.16
N SER A 90 -15.07 8.89 -3.82
CA SER A 90 -13.69 8.58 -3.46
C SER A 90 -12.73 8.93 -4.61
N VAL A 91 -13.00 8.44 -5.82
CA VAL A 91 -12.16 8.73 -6.99
C VAL A 91 -12.14 10.22 -7.35
N LEU A 92 -13.27 10.92 -7.23
CA LEU A 92 -13.31 12.38 -7.43
C LEU A 92 -12.40 13.10 -6.43
N LEU A 93 -12.40 12.67 -5.18
CA LEU A 93 -11.56 13.24 -4.14
C LEU A 93 -10.07 12.98 -4.41
N MET A 94 -9.72 11.78 -4.88
CA MET A 94 -8.35 11.43 -5.30
C MET A 94 -7.90 12.30 -6.47
N SER A 95 -8.72 12.39 -7.53
CA SER A 95 -8.44 13.20 -8.71
C SER A 95 -8.22 14.67 -8.36
N PHE A 96 -9.08 15.22 -7.50
CA PHE A 96 -8.94 16.59 -7.04
C PHE A 96 -7.64 16.80 -6.26
N GLY A 97 -7.27 15.86 -5.38
CA GLY A 97 -5.99 15.90 -4.66
C GLY A 97 -4.77 15.89 -5.60
N SER A 98 -4.77 15.02 -6.61
CA SER A 98 -3.69 14.95 -7.61
C SER A 98 -3.61 16.23 -8.44
N LEU A 99 -4.74 16.75 -8.89
CA LEU A 99 -4.79 18.02 -9.63
C LEU A 99 -4.32 19.20 -8.76
N LEU A 100 -4.70 19.22 -7.47
CA LEU A 100 -4.24 20.24 -6.53
C LEU A 100 -2.71 20.22 -6.39
N ILE A 101 -2.08 19.05 -6.27
CA ILE A 101 -0.61 18.94 -6.24
C ILE A 101 0.00 19.48 -7.54
N ALA A 102 -0.54 19.06 -8.71
CA ALA A 102 -0.02 19.47 -10.01
C ALA A 102 -0.05 20.99 -10.22
N LEU A 103 -1.09 21.65 -9.70
CA LEU A 103 -1.32 23.11 -9.90
C LEU A 103 -0.73 23.97 -8.79
N THR A 104 -0.31 23.39 -7.66
CA THR A 104 0.23 24.16 -6.53
C THR A 104 1.51 24.89 -6.92
N PRO A 105 1.57 26.24 -6.76
CA PRO A 105 2.80 26.99 -6.98
C PRO A 105 3.90 26.63 -5.98
N THR A 106 5.13 26.97 -6.30
CA THR A 106 6.29 26.69 -5.44
C THR A 106 6.31 27.60 -4.21
N TYR A 107 7.11 27.22 -3.22
CA TYR A 107 7.34 28.03 -2.01
C TYR A 107 7.83 29.46 -2.33
N GLN A 108 8.69 29.61 -3.35
CA GLN A 108 9.18 30.90 -3.80
C GLN A 108 8.05 31.84 -4.28
N SER A 109 6.95 31.28 -4.78
CA SER A 109 5.81 32.06 -5.32
C SER A 109 4.80 32.43 -4.24
N ILE A 110 4.44 31.50 -3.34
CA ILE A 110 3.33 31.65 -2.37
C ILE A 110 3.73 31.36 -0.92
N GLY A 111 5.02 31.14 -0.64
CA GLY A 111 5.54 30.90 0.71
C GLY A 111 4.92 29.65 1.37
N ILE A 112 4.61 29.77 2.64
CA ILE A 112 4.08 28.68 3.48
C ILE A 112 2.76 28.07 2.95
N LEU A 113 2.04 28.76 2.10
CA LEU A 113 0.81 28.23 1.48
C LEU A 113 1.11 27.03 0.57
N ALA A 114 2.31 26.95 -0.04
CA ALA A 114 2.68 25.81 -0.89
C ALA A 114 2.68 24.49 -0.13
N PRO A 115 3.45 24.30 0.95
CA PRO A 115 3.38 23.07 1.73
C PRO A 115 2.02 22.84 2.41
N LEU A 116 1.26 23.87 2.75
CA LEU A 116 -0.10 23.72 3.29
C LEU A 116 -1.07 23.15 2.25
N LEU A 117 -1.00 23.61 0.99
CA LEU A 117 -1.79 23.06 -0.11
C LEU A 117 -1.38 21.62 -0.43
N LEU A 118 -0.08 21.31 -0.38
CA LEU A 118 0.43 19.96 -0.53
C LEU A 118 -0.12 19.03 0.58
N LEU A 119 -0.11 19.49 1.83
CA LEU A 119 -0.70 18.78 2.96
C LEU A 119 -2.20 18.55 2.75
N LEU A 120 -2.96 19.58 2.37
CA LEU A 120 -4.39 19.47 2.09
C LEU A 120 -4.66 18.41 1.02
N ALA A 121 -3.92 18.44 -0.08
CA ALA A 121 -4.05 17.45 -1.15
C ALA A 121 -3.83 16.02 -0.61
N ARG A 122 -2.81 15.82 0.22
CA ARG A 122 -2.51 14.50 0.82
C ARG A 122 -3.57 14.03 1.82
N LEU A 123 -4.18 14.95 2.58
CA LEU A 123 -5.31 14.63 3.45
C LEU A 123 -6.51 14.12 2.63
N LEU A 124 -6.83 14.80 1.52
CA LEU A 124 -7.91 14.40 0.62
C LEU A 124 -7.64 13.04 -0.03
N GLN A 125 -6.43 12.81 -0.52
CA GLN A 125 -6.01 11.52 -1.08
C GLN A 125 -6.03 10.40 -0.03
N GLY A 126 -5.60 10.68 1.20
CA GLY A 126 -5.63 9.72 2.31
C GLY A 126 -7.04 9.30 2.69
N LEU A 127 -8.00 10.24 2.70
CA LEU A 127 -9.43 9.94 2.88
C LEU A 127 -9.95 8.98 1.79
N SER A 128 -9.57 9.22 0.53
CA SER A 128 -9.97 8.39 -0.60
C SER A 128 -9.50 6.95 -0.46
N VAL A 129 -8.20 6.72 -0.27
CA VAL A 129 -7.59 5.37 -0.22
C VAL A 129 -8.07 4.55 0.98
N GLY A 130 -8.52 5.22 2.06
CA GLY A 130 -8.89 4.54 3.30
C GLY A 130 -10.04 3.55 3.18
N GLY A 131 -10.98 3.78 2.25
CA GLY A 131 -12.18 2.96 2.10
C GLY A 131 -12.00 1.67 1.32
N GLU A 132 -11.06 1.58 0.39
CA GLU A 132 -11.03 0.50 -0.60
C GLU A 132 -10.30 -0.78 -0.17
N TYR A 133 -9.23 -0.70 0.64
CA TYR A 133 -8.39 -1.87 0.94
C TYR A 133 -9.17 -3.04 1.56
N GLY A 134 -9.97 -2.78 2.59
CA GLY A 134 -10.72 -3.83 3.29
C GLY A 134 -11.72 -4.54 2.39
N VAL A 135 -12.37 -3.79 1.50
CA VAL A 135 -13.36 -4.32 0.56
C VAL A 135 -12.70 -5.17 -0.51
N SER A 136 -11.62 -4.69 -1.14
CA SER A 136 -10.92 -5.41 -2.20
C SER A 136 -10.22 -6.68 -1.70
N ALA A 137 -9.54 -6.62 -0.55
CA ALA A 137 -8.89 -7.77 0.06
C ALA A 137 -9.91 -8.88 0.44
N THR A 138 -11.06 -8.50 0.99
CA THR A 138 -12.16 -9.42 1.31
C THR A 138 -12.73 -10.02 0.03
N TYR A 139 -13.03 -9.19 -0.96
CA TYR A 139 -13.59 -9.62 -2.23
C TYR A 139 -12.72 -10.67 -2.95
N LEU A 140 -11.41 -10.40 -3.07
CA LEU A 140 -10.47 -11.34 -3.70
C LEU A 140 -10.38 -12.67 -2.95
N SER A 141 -10.48 -12.64 -1.62
CA SER A 141 -10.42 -13.84 -0.78
C SER A 141 -11.71 -14.67 -0.86
N GLU A 142 -12.88 -14.01 -0.93
CA GLU A 142 -14.19 -14.65 -1.05
C GLU A 142 -14.46 -15.20 -2.47
N MET A 143 -13.99 -14.51 -3.51
CA MET A 143 -14.11 -14.96 -4.90
C MET A 143 -13.16 -16.09 -5.27
N ALA A 144 -12.16 -16.37 -4.43
CA ALA A 144 -11.20 -17.42 -4.65
C ALA A 144 -11.81 -18.81 -4.40
N THR A 145 -11.34 -19.81 -5.14
CA THR A 145 -11.64 -21.21 -4.83
C THR A 145 -10.88 -21.65 -3.58
N GLU A 146 -11.48 -22.51 -2.78
CA GLU A 146 -10.95 -22.98 -1.49
C GLU A 146 -9.46 -23.37 -1.53
N ASN A 147 -9.04 -24.11 -2.56
CA ASN A 147 -7.67 -24.59 -2.71
C ASN A 147 -6.71 -23.59 -3.37
N ARG A 148 -7.16 -22.38 -3.74
CA ARG A 148 -6.35 -21.35 -4.43
C ARG A 148 -6.53 -19.95 -3.84
N ARG A 149 -6.98 -19.84 -2.61
CA ARG A 149 -7.21 -18.55 -1.93
C ARG A 149 -5.95 -17.71 -1.82
N GLY A 150 -4.81 -18.34 -1.50
CA GLY A 150 -3.53 -17.64 -1.42
C GLY A 150 -3.10 -17.07 -2.78
N PHE A 151 -3.23 -17.88 -3.85
CA PHE A 151 -2.95 -17.41 -5.21
C PHE A 151 -3.80 -16.20 -5.60
N TYR A 152 -5.12 -16.28 -5.47
CA TYR A 152 -6.01 -15.17 -5.87
C TYR A 152 -5.88 -13.94 -4.99
N SER A 153 -5.74 -14.12 -3.67
CA SER A 153 -5.55 -13.00 -2.75
C SER A 153 -4.23 -12.27 -2.93
N SER A 154 -3.19 -12.93 -3.47
CA SER A 154 -1.90 -12.28 -3.73
C SER A 154 -1.99 -11.15 -4.75
N PHE A 155 -3.01 -11.16 -5.62
CA PHE A 155 -3.26 -10.09 -6.59
C PHE A 155 -3.60 -8.76 -5.92
N GLN A 156 -3.99 -8.73 -4.64
CA GLN A 156 -4.09 -7.49 -3.87
C GLN A 156 -2.76 -6.73 -3.84
N TYR A 157 -1.64 -7.43 -3.63
CA TYR A 157 -0.32 -6.81 -3.65
C TYR A 157 0.24 -6.65 -5.06
N VAL A 158 -0.11 -7.51 -6.01
CA VAL A 158 0.23 -7.29 -7.42
C VAL A 158 -0.31 -5.94 -7.91
N THR A 159 -1.56 -5.61 -7.61
CA THR A 159 -2.15 -4.32 -8.02
C THR A 159 -1.58 -3.13 -7.25
N LEU A 160 -1.30 -3.30 -5.96
CA LEU A 160 -0.66 -2.29 -5.13
C LEU A 160 0.75 -1.95 -5.64
N ILE A 161 1.58 -2.98 -5.87
CA ILE A 161 2.93 -2.84 -6.45
C ILE A 161 2.83 -2.34 -7.89
N GLY A 162 1.82 -2.77 -8.65
CA GLY A 162 1.54 -2.31 -10.01
C GLY A 162 1.35 -0.80 -10.10
N GLY A 163 0.62 -0.19 -9.15
CA GLY A 163 0.48 1.27 -9.06
C GLY A 163 1.83 1.96 -8.85
N GLN A 164 2.67 1.41 -7.97
CA GLN A 164 4.02 1.91 -7.74
C GLN A 164 4.92 1.75 -8.98
N LEU A 165 4.82 0.61 -9.68
CA LEU A 165 5.56 0.36 -10.94
C LEU A 165 5.19 1.35 -12.04
N ILE A 166 3.90 1.71 -12.18
CA ILE A 166 3.47 2.71 -13.15
C ILE A 166 4.09 4.07 -12.80
N ALA A 167 4.09 4.47 -11.52
CA ALA A 167 4.70 5.72 -11.07
C ALA A 167 6.21 5.77 -11.39
N LEU A 168 6.95 4.71 -11.05
CA LEU A 168 8.38 4.60 -11.36
C LEU A 168 8.65 4.47 -12.85
N GLY A 169 7.79 3.77 -13.61
CA GLY A 169 7.90 3.67 -15.07
C GLY A 169 7.74 5.02 -15.74
N ILE A 170 6.77 5.83 -15.32
CA ILE A 170 6.61 7.21 -15.79
C ILE A 170 7.85 8.04 -15.41
N GLN A 171 8.38 7.88 -14.20
CA GLN A 171 9.59 8.55 -13.76
C GLN A 171 10.78 8.20 -14.67
N LEU A 172 11.01 6.92 -14.99
CA LEU A 172 12.07 6.49 -15.90
C LEU A 172 11.91 7.06 -17.32
N ILE A 173 10.69 7.08 -17.84
CA ILE A 173 10.40 7.66 -19.15
C ILE A 173 10.75 9.15 -19.16
N LEU A 174 10.34 9.88 -18.14
CA LEU A 174 10.66 11.29 -18.01
C LEU A 174 12.16 11.54 -17.89
N GLN A 175 12.86 10.76 -17.03
CA GLN A 175 14.30 10.88 -16.78
C GLN A 175 15.16 10.56 -18.01
N LYS A 176 14.79 9.52 -18.76
CA LYS A 176 15.69 8.98 -19.82
C LYS A 176 15.35 9.49 -21.21
N LEU A 177 14.09 9.81 -21.48
CA LEU A 177 13.61 10.03 -22.85
C LEU A 177 13.10 11.45 -23.10
N LEU A 178 12.58 12.13 -22.08
CA LEU A 178 11.80 13.33 -22.32
C LEU A 178 12.37 14.61 -21.69
N LEU A 179 12.93 14.54 -20.47
CA LEU A 179 13.31 15.70 -19.69
C LEU A 179 14.73 15.59 -19.13
N THR A 180 15.38 16.74 -18.98
CA THR A 180 16.63 16.84 -18.20
C THR A 180 16.31 16.85 -16.71
N GLU A 181 17.30 16.58 -15.86
CA GLU A 181 17.15 16.64 -14.40
C GLU A 181 16.67 18.02 -13.95
N ALA A 182 17.24 19.09 -14.48
CA ALA A 182 16.80 20.46 -14.20
C ALA A 182 15.34 20.71 -14.57
N GLN A 183 14.86 20.19 -15.71
CA GLN A 183 13.45 20.30 -16.09
C GLN A 183 12.54 19.48 -15.16
N LEU A 184 13.00 18.30 -14.71
CA LEU A 184 12.26 17.49 -13.74
C LEU A 184 12.11 18.22 -12.40
N GLU A 185 13.15 18.86 -11.89
CA GLU A 185 13.14 19.61 -10.63
C GLU A 185 12.32 20.92 -10.74
N ASP A 186 12.33 21.58 -11.90
CA ASP A 186 11.63 22.84 -12.08
C ASP A 186 10.10 22.65 -12.24
N TRP A 187 9.68 21.81 -13.19
CA TRP A 187 8.26 21.64 -13.51
C TRP A 187 7.84 20.21 -13.83
N GLY A 188 8.75 19.35 -14.30
CA GLY A 188 8.44 18.01 -14.82
C GLY A 188 7.85 17.09 -13.77
N TRP A 189 8.14 17.30 -12.51
CA TRP A 189 7.54 16.56 -11.39
C TRP A 189 6.01 16.71 -11.27
N ARG A 190 5.40 17.69 -11.97
CA ARG A 190 3.94 17.89 -12.01
C ARG A 190 3.24 16.89 -12.93
N ILE A 191 3.94 16.39 -13.96
CA ILE A 191 3.37 15.50 -14.99
C ILE A 191 2.70 14.26 -14.40
N PRO A 192 3.31 13.47 -13.48
CA PRO A 192 2.67 12.29 -12.93
C PRO A 192 1.37 12.60 -12.21
N PHE A 193 1.24 13.75 -11.57
CA PHE A 193 -0.01 14.15 -10.90
C PHE A 193 -1.10 14.55 -11.89
N VAL A 194 -0.75 15.17 -13.02
CA VAL A 194 -1.69 15.41 -14.14
C VAL A 194 -2.15 14.06 -14.73
N ILE A 195 -1.24 13.13 -14.94
CA ILE A 195 -1.57 11.77 -15.41
C ILE A 195 -2.51 11.09 -14.43
N GLY A 196 -2.26 11.19 -13.11
CA GLY A 196 -3.12 10.64 -12.07
C GLY A 196 -4.53 11.20 -12.11
N ALA A 197 -4.66 12.51 -12.25
CA ALA A 197 -5.96 13.15 -12.41
C ALA A 197 -6.71 12.65 -13.66
N LEU A 198 -6.02 12.46 -14.79
CA LEU A 198 -6.60 11.91 -16.01
C LEU A 198 -6.99 10.43 -15.87
N LEU A 199 -6.14 9.60 -15.26
CA LEU A 199 -6.45 8.19 -14.99
C LEU A 199 -7.66 8.06 -14.06
N SER A 200 -7.80 8.95 -13.09
CA SER A 200 -8.97 8.98 -12.21
C SER A 200 -10.25 9.32 -12.97
N VAL A 201 -10.21 10.21 -13.97
CA VAL A 201 -11.36 10.50 -14.87
C VAL A 201 -11.74 9.25 -15.67
N ILE A 202 -10.76 8.51 -16.19
CA ILE A 202 -11.00 7.23 -16.87
C ILE A 202 -11.64 6.22 -15.91
N ALA A 203 -11.12 6.10 -14.69
CA ALA A 203 -11.69 5.24 -13.66
C ALA A 203 -13.14 5.61 -13.33
N LEU A 204 -13.46 6.92 -13.25
CA LEU A 204 -14.84 7.41 -13.07
C LEU A 204 -15.75 6.98 -14.21
N TYR A 205 -15.30 7.12 -15.47
CA TYR A 205 -16.07 6.70 -16.64
C TYR A 205 -16.35 5.19 -16.62
N LEU A 206 -15.36 4.37 -16.31
CA LEU A 206 -15.53 2.93 -16.20
C LEU A 206 -16.48 2.54 -15.07
N ARG A 207 -16.39 3.22 -13.91
CA ARG A 207 -17.30 3.00 -12.76
C ARG A 207 -18.72 3.51 -12.99
N ALA A 208 -18.90 4.55 -13.80
CA ALA A 208 -20.24 5.05 -14.15
C ALA A 208 -21.09 3.99 -14.83
N ASN A 209 -20.48 3.08 -15.58
CA ASN A 209 -21.13 1.98 -16.29
C ASN A 209 -21.32 0.69 -15.44
N LEU A 210 -20.82 0.66 -14.18
CA LEU A 210 -21.07 -0.46 -13.29
C LEU A 210 -22.50 -0.41 -12.72
N HIS A 211 -23.16 -1.56 -12.69
CA HIS A 211 -24.41 -1.71 -11.95
C HIS A 211 -24.12 -1.75 -10.44
N GLU A 212 -25.06 -1.27 -9.62
CA GLU A 212 -25.01 -1.47 -8.18
C GLU A 212 -25.02 -2.98 -7.88
N THR A 213 -24.39 -3.41 -6.80
CA THR A 213 -24.30 -4.83 -6.47
C THR A 213 -25.66 -5.38 -6.05
N GLU A 214 -26.04 -6.58 -6.55
CA GLU A 214 -27.25 -7.30 -6.14
C GLU A 214 -27.34 -7.44 -4.61
N ALA A 215 -26.18 -7.60 -3.95
CA ALA A 215 -26.10 -7.65 -2.50
C ALA A 215 -26.56 -6.36 -1.81
N PHE A 216 -26.41 -5.19 -2.44
CA PHE A 216 -26.95 -3.92 -1.93
C PHE A 216 -28.43 -3.78 -2.22
N GLU A 217 -28.86 -4.16 -3.43
CA GLU A 217 -30.29 -4.08 -3.82
C GLU A 217 -31.17 -5.04 -2.98
N ASN A 218 -30.68 -6.25 -2.71
CA ASN A 218 -31.37 -7.23 -1.87
C ASN A 218 -31.37 -6.85 -0.37
N LYS A 219 -30.40 -6.04 0.09
CA LYS A 219 -30.35 -5.56 1.49
C LYS A 219 -31.43 -4.55 1.85
N LYS A 220 -32.10 -3.89 0.90
CA LYS A 220 -33.22 -3.01 1.18
C LYS A 220 -34.40 -3.71 1.91
N ASN A 221 -34.41 -5.05 1.89
CA ASN A 221 -35.48 -5.86 2.45
C ASN A 221 -35.14 -6.66 3.71
N VAL A 222 -33.88 -6.55 4.24
CA VAL A 222 -33.44 -7.31 5.41
C VAL A 222 -32.95 -6.36 6.51
N SER A 223 -33.51 -6.54 7.71
CA SER A 223 -33.30 -5.77 8.94
C SER A 223 -31.82 -5.37 9.18
N GLU A 224 -31.59 -4.05 9.25
CA GLU A 224 -30.29 -3.33 9.22
C GLU A 224 -29.43 -3.41 10.50
N LYS A 225 -29.74 -4.24 11.50
CA LYS A 225 -29.21 -4.00 12.87
C LYS A 225 -27.89 -4.69 13.24
N LYS A 226 -27.28 -5.56 12.40
CA LYS A 226 -26.12 -6.36 12.87
C LYS A 226 -24.89 -6.46 11.95
N LYS A 227 -24.91 -6.00 10.73
CA LYS A 227 -23.78 -6.15 9.79
C LYS A 227 -22.82 -4.95 9.84
N GLY A 228 -21.50 -5.18 10.01
CA GLY A 228 -20.45 -4.14 9.92
C GLY A 228 -20.41 -3.17 11.11
N SER A 229 -20.91 -3.55 12.28
CA SER A 229 -20.88 -2.72 13.47
C SER A 229 -19.52 -2.86 14.19
N ILE A 230 -18.91 -1.72 14.58
CA ILE A 230 -17.70 -1.70 15.43
C ILE A 230 -17.96 -2.49 16.74
N LYS A 231 -19.16 -2.44 17.29
CA LYS A 231 -19.52 -3.22 18.50
C LYS A 231 -19.42 -4.73 18.27
N GLU A 232 -19.79 -5.22 17.09
CA GLU A 232 -19.66 -6.63 16.75
C GLU A 232 -18.21 -7.01 16.52
N LEU A 233 -17.44 -6.15 15.84
CA LEU A 233 -16.02 -6.35 15.63
C LEU A 233 -15.24 -6.46 16.95
N LEU A 234 -15.57 -5.64 17.95
CA LEU A 234 -14.93 -5.66 19.27
C LEU A 234 -15.19 -6.96 20.07
N LYS A 235 -16.12 -7.81 19.64
CA LYS A 235 -16.30 -9.15 20.23
C LYS A 235 -15.21 -10.14 19.79
N HIS A 236 -14.38 -9.78 18.80
CA HIS A 236 -13.28 -10.62 18.29
C HIS A 236 -11.89 -10.03 18.63
N PRO A 237 -11.56 -9.77 19.92
CA PRO A 237 -10.34 -9.05 20.29
C PRO A 237 -9.07 -9.81 19.91
N GLN A 238 -9.08 -11.15 19.96
CA GLN A 238 -7.94 -11.97 19.58
C GLN A 238 -7.63 -11.85 18.08
N ALA A 239 -8.65 -11.86 17.22
CA ALA A 239 -8.47 -11.66 15.78
C ALA A 239 -7.95 -10.25 15.48
N LEU A 240 -8.49 -9.21 16.14
CA LEU A 240 -8.01 -7.83 16.02
C LEU A 240 -6.54 -7.68 16.39
N LEU A 241 -6.12 -8.20 17.54
CA LEU A 241 -4.73 -8.18 18.00
C LEU A 241 -3.82 -8.98 17.07
N THR A 242 -4.32 -10.09 16.53
CA THR A 242 -3.58 -10.88 15.53
C THR A 242 -3.36 -10.08 14.26
N VAL A 243 -4.36 -9.35 13.74
CA VAL A 243 -4.21 -8.50 12.55
C VAL A 243 -3.20 -7.37 12.80
N VAL A 244 -3.25 -6.71 13.95
CA VAL A 244 -2.28 -5.67 14.32
C VAL A 244 -0.87 -6.24 14.36
N GLY A 245 -0.66 -7.32 15.12
CA GLY A 245 0.65 -7.93 15.28
C GLY A 245 1.20 -8.54 13.99
N LEU A 246 0.34 -9.16 13.17
CA LEU A 246 0.67 -9.68 11.85
C LEU A 246 1.12 -8.56 10.91
N THR A 247 0.47 -7.42 10.97
CA THR A 247 0.68 -6.31 10.03
C THR A 247 1.89 -5.46 10.40
N LEU A 248 2.20 -5.28 11.67
CA LEU A 248 3.17 -4.32 12.19
C LEU A 248 4.56 -4.44 11.53
N GLY A 249 5.23 -5.57 11.67
CA GLY A 249 6.56 -5.77 11.09
C GLY A 249 6.53 -5.91 9.57
N GLY A 250 5.49 -6.56 9.04
CA GLY A 250 5.34 -6.76 7.60
C GLY A 250 5.12 -5.47 6.83
N THR A 251 4.30 -4.55 7.34
CA THR A 251 4.05 -3.27 6.69
C THR A 251 5.26 -2.34 6.79
N LEU A 252 5.94 -2.31 7.94
CA LEU A 252 7.15 -1.51 8.11
C LEU A 252 8.26 -1.97 7.15
N ALA A 253 8.49 -3.29 7.06
CA ALA A 253 9.44 -3.86 6.10
C ALA A 253 9.03 -3.55 4.64
N PHE A 254 7.75 -3.70 4.30
CA PHE A 254 7.24 -3.39 2.96
C PHE A 254 7.54 -1.94 2.57
N TYR A 255 7.14 -0.96 3.37
CA TYR A 255 7.36 0.46 3.04
C TYR A 255 8.83 0.85 3.06
N THR A 256 9.65 0.20 3.90
CA THR A 256 11.11 0.41 3.90
C THR A 256 11.73 -0.04 2.58
N TYR A 257 11.46 -1.29 2.15
CA TYR A 257 12.12 -1.87 0.97
C TYR A 257 11.46 -1.51 -0.36
N THR A 258 10.29 -0.89 -0.36
CA THR A 258 9.63 -0.44 -1.58
C THR A 258 9.62 1.08 -1.73
N THR A 259 9.03 1.79 -0.77
CA THR A 259 8.78 3.22 -0.87
C THR A 259 9.99 4.07 -0.45
N TYR A 260 10.59 3.76 0.70
CA TYR A 260 11.75 4.49 1.20
C TYR A 260 13.04 4.15 0.46
N MET A 261 13.13 2.95 -0.12
CA MET A 261 14.38 2.42 -0.68
C MET A 261 14.98 3.31 -1.77
N GLN A 262 14.17 3.90 -2.66
CA GLN A 262 14.66 4.82 -3.67
C GLN A 262 15.41 6.02 -3.06
N LYS A 263 14.86 6.58 -1.98
CA LYS A 263 15.47 7.70 -1.26
C LYS A 263 16.70 7.28 -0.48
N PHE A 264 16.69 6.08 0.10
CA PHE A 264 17.85 5.49 0.76
C PHE A 264 19.01 5.33 -0.22
N LEU A 265 18.77 4.85 -1.42
CA LEU A 265 19.79 4.70 -2.47
C LEU A 265 20.38 6.06 -2.89
N VAL A 266 19.55 7.09 -3.02
CA VAL A 266 20.02 8.44 -3.35
C VAL A 266 20.76 9.09 -2.18
N ASN A 267 20.17 9.05 -0.99
CA ASN A 267 20.57 9.87 0.15
C ASN A 267 21.65 9.20 1.04
N THR A 268 21.70 7.86 1.08
CA THR A 268 22.66 7.11 1.91
C THR A 268 23.71 6.40 1.07
N VAL A 269 23.31 5.75 -0.02
CA VAL A 269 24.23 5.00 -0.90
C VAL A 269 24.89 5.93 -1.93
N HIS A 270 24.34 7.12 -2.14
CA HIS A 270 24.79 8.13 -3.10
C HIS A 270 24.79 7.67 -4.56
N LEU A 271 23.88 6.79 -4.92
CA LEU A 271 23.58 6.48 -6.31
C LEU A 271 22.84 7.64 -6.97
N THR A 272 22.93 7.73 -8.28
CA THR A 272 22.17 8.73 -9.04
C THR A 272 20.66 8.47 -8.91
N LYS A 273 19.85 9.50 -9.07
CA LYS A 273 18.37 9.39 -9.06
C LYS A 273 17.89 8.39 -10.11
N GLU A 274 18.55 8.37 -11.28
CA GLU A 274 18.25 7.46 -12.37
C GLU A 274 18.55 5.99 -12.01
N GLU A 275 19.75 5.71 -11.50
CA GLU A 275 20.12 4.36 -11.05
C GLU A 275 19.21 3.85 -9.95
N SER A 276 18.87 4.71 -8.99
CA SER A 276 17.98 4.40 -7.88
C SER A 276 16.55 4.07 -8.36
N THR A 277 16.05 4.83 -9.34
CA THR A 277 14.74 4.58 -9.94
C THR A 277 14.74 3.28 -10.74
N LEU A 278 15.81 3.01 -11.51
CA LEU A 278 15.94 1.78 -12.29
C LEU A 278 16.00 0.54 -11.40
N ILE A 279 16.82 0.56 -10.34
CA ILE A 279 16.89 -0.53 -9.36
C ILE A 279 15.52 -0.76 -8.74
N SER A 280 14.85 0.30 -8.28
CA SER A 280 13.53 0.21 -7.66
C SER A 280 12.52 -0.38 -8.62
N PHE A 281 12.50 0.07 -9.87
CA PHE A 281 11.58 -0.44 -10.89
C PHE A 281 11.77 -1.93 -11.17
N ILE A 282 13.02 -2.36 -11.45
CA ILE A 282 13.31 -3.77 -11.77
C ILE A 282 13.02 -4.67 -10.55
N SER A 283 13.45 -4.24 -9.37
CA SER A 283 13.24 -5.00 -8.13
C SER A 283 11.76 -5.18 -7.82
N LEU A 284 10.96 -4.11 -7.94
CA LEU A 284 9.51 -4.17 -7.71
C LEU A 284 8.76 -4.95 -8.78
N PHE A 285 9.22 -4.92 -10.03
CA PHE A 285 8.65 -5.76 -11.09
C PHE A 285 8.81 -7.24 -10.76
N ILE A 286 10.01 -7.67 -10.38
CA ILE A 286 10.27 -9.05 -9.96
C ILE A 286 9.47 -9.38 -8.70
N PHE A 287 9.42 -8.46 -7.73
CA PHE A 287 8.65 -8.61 -6.49
C PHE A 287 7.16 -8.79 -6.77
N ALA A 288 6.57 -8.06 -7.71
CA ALA A 288 5.19 -8.24 -8.14
C ALA A 288 4.95 -9.65 -8.73
N CYS A 289 5.87 -10.14 -9.56
CA CYS A 289 5.80 -11.48 -10.14
C CYS A 289 5.93 -12.60 -9.08
N LEU A 290 6.65 -12.35 -7.98
CA LEU A 290 6.79 -13.29 -6.88
C LEU A 290 5.51 -13.44 -6.04
N GLN A 291 4.62 -12.43 -6.01
CA GLN A 291 3.43 -12.47 -5.16
C GLN A 291 2.52 -13.68 -5.47
N PRO A 292 2.11 -13.94 -6.72
CA PRO A 292 1.31 -15.12 -7.05
C PRO A 292 2.04 -16.45 -6.78
N VAL A 293 3.37 -16.49 -6.94
CA VAL A 293 4.20 -17.68 -6.67
C VAL A 293 4.15 -18.04 -5.18
N PHE A 294 4.41 -17.08 -4.31
CA PHE A 294 4.32 -17.28 -2.86
C PHE A 294 2.87 -17.50 -2.39
N GLY A 295 1.90 -16.85 -3.02
CA GLY A 295 0.48 -17.11 -2.80
C GLY A 295 0.11 -18.56 -3.10
N ALA A 296 0.49 -19.08 -4.26
CA ALA A 296 0.28 -20.48 -4.64
C ALA A 296 1.07 -21.45 -3.73
N LEU A 297 2.29 -21.09 -3.32
CA LEU A 297 3.07 -21.88 -2.36
C LEU A 297 2.31 -22.02 -1.03
N SER A 298 1.70 -20.93 -0.54
CA SER A 298 0.92 -20.95 0.69
C SER A 298 -0.32 -21.85 0.61
N ASP A 299 -0.88 -22.03 -0.59
CA ASP A 299 -1.99 -22.95 -0.81
C ASP A 299 -1.57 -24.41 -0.64
N LYS A 300 -0.27 -24.72 -0.84
CA LYS A 300 0.29 -26.06 -0.63
C LYS A 300 0.75 -26.28 0.81
N ILE A 301 1.61 -25.42 1.34
CA ILE A 301 2.30 -25.65 2.63
C ILE A 301 1.60 -25.01 3.85
N GLY A 302 0.56 -24.17 3.62
CA GLY A 302 -0.11 -23.40 4.67
C GLY A 302 0.37 -21.95 4.74
N ARG A 303 -0.35 -21.12 5.53
CA ARG A 303 -0.06 -19.69 5.68
C ARG A 303 1.07 -19.46 6.70
N ARG A 304 0.98 -20.17 7.82
CA ARG A 304 1.90 -20.01 8.95
C ARG A 304 3.38 -20.25 8.59
N PRO A 305 3.77 -21.27 7.81
CA PRO A 305 5.18 -21.49 7.44
C PRO A 305 5.80 -20.29 6.70
N LEU A 306 5.06 -19.65 5.80
CA LEU A 306 5.55 -18.46 5.08
C LEU A 306 5.70 -17.24 6.01
N LEU A 307 4.74 -17.02 6.92
CA LEU A 307 4.83 -15.95 7.91
C LEU A 307 6.02 -16.17 8.86
N LEU A 308 6.25 -17.39 9.30
CA LEU A 308 7.41 -17.76 10.13
C LEU A 308 8.71 -17.55 9.35
N GLY A 309 8.76 -17.94 8.08
CA GLY A 309 9.92 -17.70 7.21
C GLY A 309 10.25 -16.22 7.11
N PHE A 310 9.24 -15.37 6.83
CA PHE A 310 9.41 -13.92 6.84
C PHE A 310 9.89 -13.40 8.21
N GLY A 311 9.25 -13.83 9.30
CA GLY A 311 9.58 -13.37 10.65
C GLY A 311 11.00 -13.74 11.07
N ILE A 312 11.43 -14.99 10.84
CA ILE A 312 12.78 -15.48 11.20
C ILE A 312 13.84 -14.81 10.33
N LEU A 313 13.71 -14.91 9.01
CA LEU A 313 14.69 -14.34 8.08
C LEU A 313 14.72 -12.80 8.17
N GLY A 314 13.56 -12.16 8.30
CA GLY A 314 13.49 -10.71 8.47
C GLY A 314 14.18 -10.24 9.76
N THR A 315 13.97 -10.95 10.88
CA THR A 315 14.64 -10.61 12.15
C THR A 315 16.14 -10.79 12.06
N LEU A 316 16.63 -11.85 11.42
CA LEU A 316 18.06 -12.14 11.33
C LEU A 316 18.79 -11.31 10.27
N CYS A 317 18.12 -11.02 9.15
CA CYS A 317 18.77 -10.46 7.97
C CYS A 317 18.60 -8.94 7.80
N THR A 318 17.63 -8.29 8.44
CA THR A 318 17.33 -6.86 8.21
C THR A 318 18.55 -5.97 8.52
N VAL A 319 19.17 -6.11 9.71
CA VAL A 319 20.35 -5.30 10.07
C VAL A 319 21.53 -5.59 9.14
N PRO A 320 21.95 -6.86 8.91
CA PRO A 320 23.03 -7.15 7.96
C PRO A 320 22.77 -6.63 6.54
N LEU A 321 21.55 -6.80 6.01
CA LEU A 321 21.22 -6.36 4.64
C LEU A 321 21.28 -4.82 4.51
N LEU A 322 20.68 -4.08 5.44
CA LEU A 322 20.68 -2.62 5.39
C LEU A 322 22.08 -2.05 5.65
N THR A 323 22.86 -2.68 6.54
CA THR A 323 24.26 -2.28 6.77
C THR A 323 25.12 -2.54 5.51
N ALA A 324 24.99 -3.71 4.87
CA ALA A 324 25.70 -3.99 3.63
C ALA A 324 25.25 -3.04 2.50
N LEU A 325 23.98 -2.72 2.44
CA LEU A 325 23.40 -1.80 1.46
C LEU A 325 23.93 -0.36 1.65
N SER A 326 24.05 0.11 2.90
CA SER A 326 24.55 1.47 3.19
C SER A 326 26.04 1.66 2.84
N THR A 327 26.79 0.58 2.72
CA THR A 327 28.22 0.60 2.39
C THR A 327 28.55 0.18 0.96
N THR A 328 27.56 -0.26 0.19
CA THR A 328 27.79 -0.69 -1.19
C THR A 328 28.01 0.51 -2.11
N THR A 329 28.92 0.37 -3.06
CA THR A 329 29.17 1.37 -4.12
C THR A 329 28.71 0.87 -5.49
N SER A 330 28.24 -0.38 -5.55
CA SER A 330 27.84 -1.03 -6.79
C SER A 330 26.33 -1.00 -6.97
N MET A 331 25.86 -0.52 -8.11
CA MET A 331 24.45 -0.57 -8.51
C MET A 331 23.91 -2.01 -8.46
N TRP A 332 24.64 -2.99 -8.99
CA TRP A 332 24.23 -4.39 -8.98
C TRP A 332 24.30 -5.01 -7.58
N GLY A 333 25.27 -4.60 -6.75
CA GLY A 333 25.33 -4.99 -5.35
C GLY A 333 24.09 -4.53 -4.60
N ALA A 334 23.69 -3.27 -4.77
CA ALA A 334 22.46 -2.73 -4.20
C ALA A 334 21.22 -3.49 -4.68
N PHE A 335 21.12 -3.79 -5.98
CA PHE A 335 20.01 -4.55 -6.55
C PHE A 335 19.87 -5.94 -5.89
N PHE A 336 20.95 -6.73 -5.77
CA PHE A 336 20.86 -8.06 -5.19
C PHE A 336 20.53 -8.04 -3.69
N LEU A 337 21.02 -7.05 -2.93
CA LEU A 337 20.67 -6.88 -1.52
C LEU A 337 19.19 -6.53 -1.34
N ILE A 338 18.67 -5.63 -2.17
CA ILE A 338 17.24 -5.27 -2.18
C ILE A 338 16.40 -6.49 -2.57
N MET A 339 16.80 -7.23 -3.59
CA MET A 339 16.08 -8.44 -4.00
C MET A 339 16.05 -9.51 -2.91
N ALA A 340 17.13 -9.68 -2.17
CA ALA A 340 17.15 -10.59 -1.01
C ALA A 340 16.13 -10.15 0.05
N ALA A 341 16.06 -8.85 0.37
CA ALA A 341 15.10 -8.31 1.31
C ALA A 341 13.65 -8.48 0.81
N LEU A 342 13.37 -8.16 -0.46
CA LEU A 342 12.03 -8.31 -1.06
C LEU A 342 11.58 -9.78 -1.15
N LEU A 343 12.51 -10.70 -1.39
CA LEU A 343 12.21 -12.14 -1.36
C LEU A 343 11.74 -12.58 0.04
N ILE A 344 12.40 -12.10 1.10
CA ILE A 344 11.98 -12.35 2.48
C ILE A 344 10.60 -11.76 2.75
N VAL A 345 10.37 -10.51 2.35
CA VAL A 345 9.10 -9.80 2.55
C VAL A 345 7.95 -10.44 1.77
N SER A 346 8.23 -11.12 0.64
CA SER A 346 7.21 -11.85 -0.14
C SER A 346 6.48 -12.91 0.68
N GLY A 347 7.12 -13.50 1.69
CA GLY A 347 6.49 -14.44 2.61
C GLY A 347 5.33 -13.86 3.42
N TYR A 348 5.33 -12.54 3.63
CA TYR A 348 4.24 -11.81 4.28
C TYR A 348 3.26 -11.20 3.26
N THR A 349 3.77 -10.44 2.29
CA THR A 349 2.93 -9.61 1.41
C THR A 349 1.97 -10.44 0.56
N SER A 350 2.42 -11.59 0.07
CA SER A 350 1.62 -12.46 -0.81
C SER A 350 0.35 -13.02 -0.15
N ILE A 351 0.34 -13.16 1.17
CA ILE A 351 -0.72 -13.87 1.91
C ILE A 351 -1.39 -13.03 2.99
N ASN A 352 -0.90 -11.83 3.28
CA ASN A 352 -1.44 -11.07 4.40
C ASN A 352 -2.95 -10.72 4.25
N ALA A 353 -3.44 -10.55 3.02
CA ALA A 353 -4.84 -10.29 2.74
C ALA A 353 -5.71 -11.50 3.09
N VAL A 354 -5.35 -12.70 2.60
CA VAL A 354 -6.10 -13.92 2.86
C VAL A 354 -6.07 -14.32 4.34
N VAL A 355 -4.91 -14.21 5.00
CA VAL A 355 -4.78 -14.53 6.43
C VAL A 355 -5.75 -13.69 7.26
N LYS A 356 -5.87 -12.40 6.98
CA LYS A 356 -6.83 -11.52 7.66
C LYS A 356 -8.27 -11.91 7.38
N ALA A 357 -8.61 -12.22 6.11
CA ALA A 357 -9.95 -12.62 5.74
C ALA A 357 -10.37 -13.96 6.40
N GLU A 358 -9.42 -14.90 6.55
CA GLU A 358 -9.62 -16.19 7.21
C GLU A 358 -9.85 -16.07 8.73
N LEU A 359 -9.56 -14.92 9.37
CA LEU A 359 -9.71 -14.70 10.81
C LEU A 359 -11.11 -14.25 11.25
N PHE A 360 -11.92 -13.68 10.34
CA PHE A 360 -13.18 -13.06 10.69
C PHE A 360 -14.38 -13.72 10.03
N PRO A 361 -15.52 -13.88 10.76
CA PRO A 361 -16.76 -14.32 10.16
C PRO A 361 -17.31 -13.27 9.19
N SER A 362 -18.16 -13.70 8.25
CA SER A 362 -18.68 -12.87 7.15
C SER A 362 -19.33 -11.54 7.57
N GLU A 363 -19.96 -11.50 8.75
CA GLU A 363 -20.69 -10.32 9.26
C GLU A 363 -19.78 -9.13 9.55
N VAL A 364 -18.49 -9.38 9.89
CA VAL A 364 -17.52 -8.35 10.28
C VAL A 364 -16.21 -8.44 9.50
N ARG A 365 -16.14 -9.31 8.49
CA ARG A 365 -14.89 -9.60 7.78
C ARG A 365 -14.28 -8.37 7.12
N ALA A 366 -15.04 -7.63 6.32
CA ALA A 366 -14.51 -6.45 5.62
C ALA A 366 -14.00 -5.38 6.60
N LEU A 367 -14.75 -5.13 7.68
CA LEU A 367 -14.34 -4.19 8.72
C LEU A 367 -13.14 -4.73 9.53
N GLY A 368 -13.12 -6.03 9.84
CA GLY A 368 -12.06 -6.70 10.58
C GLY A 368 -10.74 -6.79 9.80
N VAL A 369 -10.82 -6.92 8.48
CA VAL A 369 -9.65 -6.86 7.58
C VAL A 369 -9.16 -5.42 7.45
N GLY A 370 -10.09 -4.47 7.22
CA GLY A 370 -9.76 -3.10 6.84
C GLY A 370 -9.28 -2.23 8.00
N LEU A 371 -10.07 -2.12 9.08
CA LEU A 371 -9.83 -1.14 10.14
C LEU A 371 -8.52 -1.35 10.92
N PRO A 372 -8.24 -2.53 11.51
CA PRO A 372 -7.01 -2.72 12.26
C PRO A 372 -5.76 -2.67 11.35
N TYR A 373 -5.90 -3.10 10.09
CA TYR A 373 -4.86 -2.94 9.09
C TYR A 373 -4.59 -1.46 8.80
N ALA A 374 -5.63 -0.65 8.54
CA ALA A 374 -5.48 0.77 8.24
C ALA A 374 -4.82 1.54 9.39
N LEU A 375 -5.21 1.24 10.64
CA LEU A 375 -4.60 1.82 11.84
C LEU A 375 -3.12 1.44 11.95
N THR A 376 -2.79 0.16 11.78
CA THR A 376 -1.41 -0.32 11.91
C THR A 376 -0.53 0.23 10.79
N VAL A 377 -1.04 0.25 9.56
CA VAL A 377 -0.32 0.81 8.41
C VAL A 377 -0.13 2.32 8.55
N ALA A 378 -1.12 3.05 9.07
CA ALA A 378 -0.99 4.48 9.30
C ALA A 378 0.14 4.80 10.29
N ILE A 379 0.24 4.04 11.39
CA ILE A 379 1.23 4.27 12.43
C ILE A 379 2.62 3.78 12.01
N PHE A 380 2.76 2.56 11.51
CA PHE A 380 4.07 1.94 11.24
C PHE A 380 4.50 2.06 9.77
N GLY A 381 3.60 1.88 8.83
CA GLY A 381 3.91 1.98 7.40
C GLY A 381 4.07 3.41 6.92
N GLY A 382 3.11 4.26 7.25
CA GLY A 382 3.08 5.67 6.82
C GLY A 382 4.20 6.52 7.43
N THR A 383 4.65 6.19 8.64
CA THR A 383 5.73 6.91 9.32
C THR A 383 7.13 6.35 9.04
N ALA A 384 7.23 5.18 8.38
CA ALA A 384 8.49 4.49 8.18
C ALA A 384 9.57 5.38 7.56
N GLU A 385 9.24 6.05 6.47
CA GLU A 385 10.16 6.94 5.76
C GLU A 385 10.54 8.16 6.60
N TYR A 386 9.57 8.78 7.28
CA TYR A 386 9.82 9.93 8.15
C TYR A 386 10.79 9.56 9.29
N ILE A 387 10.54 8.43 9.97
CA ILE A 387 11.39 7.95 11.07
C ILE A 387 12.80 7.64 10.56
N ALA A 388 12.91 7.00 9.39
CA ALA A 388 14.20 6.70 8.77
C ALA A 388 15.02 7.98 8.52
N LEU A 389 14.41 8.97 7.89
CA LEU A 389 15.06 10.24 7.56
C LEU A 389 15.35 11.08 8.81
N TRP A 390 14.47 11.07 9.81
CA TRP A 390 14.68 11.72 11.09
C TRP A 390 15.88 11.14 11.85
N LEU A 391 15.98 9.81 11.92
CA LEU A 391 17.12 9.14 12.55
C LEU A 391 18.42 9.40 11.77
N LYS A 392 18.34 9.47 10.44
CA LYS A 392 19.50 9.86 9.61
C LYS A 392 19.94 11.28 9.92
N GLN A 393 19.02 12.25 10.01
CA GLN A 393 19.31 13.64 10.37
C GLN A 393 20.00 13.75 11.75
N ALA A 394 19.59 12.87 12.68
CA ALA A 394 20.19 12.77 14.00
C ALA A 394 21.52 12.00 14.05
N ASN A 395 22.07 11.57 12.91
CA ASN A 395 23.26 10.69 12.80
C ASN A 395 23.09 9.34 13.53
N MET A 396 21.87 8.84 13.57
CA MET A 396 21.48 7.57 14.22
C MET A 396 20.79 6.61 13.25
N GLU A 397 21.16 6.61 11.97
CA GLU A 397 20.50 5.82 10.92
C GLU A 397 20.43 4.31 11.26
N ASN A 398 21.44 3.75 11.90
CA ASN A 398 21.47 2.35 12.31
C ASN A 398 20.32 1.97 13.29
N TYR A 399 19.82 2.91 14.08
CA TYR A 399 18.67 2.65 14.98
C TYR A 399 17.39 2.35 14.19
N PHE A 400 17.26 2.86 12.97
CA PHE A 400 16.15 2.51 12.08
C PHE A 400 16.18 1.03 11.69
N TYR A 401 17.36 0.46 11.44
CA TYR A 401 17.51 -0.97 11.10
C TYR A 401 17.06 -1.86 12.28
N TRP A 402 17.43 -1.48 13.50
CA TRP A 402 16.98 -2.16 14.71
C TRP A 402 15.51 -1.96 15.00
N TYR A 403 14.96 -0.80 14.70
CA TYR A 403 13.51 -0.53 14.82
C TYR A 403 12.70 -1.47 13.92
N ILE A 404 13.09 -1.62 12.64
CA ILE A 404 12.45 -2.56 11.72
C ILE A 404 12.57 -3.99 12.26
N THR A 405 13.77 -4.39 12.67
CA THR A 405 14.05 -5.73 13.22
C THR A 405 13.18 -6.03 14.45
N ALA A 406 13.06 -5.10 15.39
CA ALA A 406 12.22 -5.24 16.57
C ALA A 406 10.74 -5.41 16.20
N CYS A 407 10.24 -4.62 15.25
CA CYS A 407 8.87 -4.73 14.75
C CYS A 407 8.60 -6.08 14.05
N ILE A 408 9.56 -6.57 13.25
CA ILE A 408 9.45 -7.91 12.62
C ILE A 408 9.48 -9.00 13.69
N PHE A 409 10.33 -8.87 14.70
CA PHE A 409 10.38 -9.82 15.83
C PHE A 409 9.06 -9.88 16.60
N LEU A 410 8.44 -8.74 16.87
CA LEU A 410 7.10 -8.71 17.49
C LEU A 410 6.07 -9.43 16.62
N SER A 411 6.10 -9.24 15.30
CA SER A 411 5.25 -9.98 14.37
C SER A 411 5.57 -11.48 14.39
N LEU A 412 6.85 -11.86 14.45
CA LEU A 412 7.27 -13.27 14.57
C LEU A 412 6.68 -13.95 15.80
N VAL A 413 6.63 -13.27 16.95
CA VAL A 413 5.99 -13.78 18.16
C VAL A 413 4.51 -14.08 17.93
N VAL A 414 3.81 -13.21 17.17
CA VAL A 414 2.40 -13.43 16.80
C VAL A 414 2.27 -14.63 15.86
N TYR A 415 3.13 -14.73 14.83
CA TYR A 415 3.13 -15.86 13.88
C TYR A 415 3.40 -17.20 14.56
N ALA A 416 4.28 -17.21 15.57
CA ALA A 416 4.59 -18.41 16.33
C ALA A 416 3.41 -18.89 17.18
N ARG A 417 2.61 -17.97 17.71
CA ARG A 417 1.46 -18.27 18.59
C ARG A 417 0.16 -18.53 17.83
N MET A 418 -0.01 -17.98 16.61
CA MET A 418 -1.22 -18.19 15.83
C MET A 418 -1.30 -19.61 15.26
N LYS A 419 -2.53 -20.11 15.10
CA LYS A 419 -2.79 -21.32 14.32
C LYS A 419 -2.66 -21.03 12.83
N ASP A 420 -2.43 -22.07 12.01
CA ASP A 420 -2.46 -21.88 10.55
C ASP A 420 -3.90 -21.61 10.11
N THR A 421 -4.13 -20.40 9.59
CA THR A 421 -5.47 -19.93 9.22
C THR A 421 -6.05 -20.73 8.06
N LYS A 422 -5.22 -21.35 7.19
CA LYS A 422 -5.71 -22.29 6.17
C LYS A 422 -6.51 -23.45 6.77
N LYS A 423 -6.14 -23.91 7.97
CA LYS A 423 -6.81 -25.03 8.66
C LYS A 423 -7.98 -24.61 9.53
N THR A 424 -8.06 -23.33 9.87
CA THR A 424 -9.08 -22.78 10.78
C THR A 424 -9.87 -21.65 10.12
N SER A 425 -9.94 -21.66 8.80
CA SER A 425 -10.55 -20.59 8.00
C SER A 425 -12.04 -20.43 8.32
N THR A 426 -12.44 -19.21 8.65
CA THR A 426 -13.86 -18.85 8.77
C THR A 426 -14.56 -18.74 7.42
N LEU A 427 -13.80 -18.63 6.32
CA LEU A 427 -14.31 -18.64 4.94
C LEU A 427 -14.93 -19.99 4.53
N ASP A 428 -14.61 -21.06 5.25
CA ASP A 428 -15.14 -22.41 5.00
C ASP A 428 -16.42 -22.69 5.81
N GLN A 429 -16.79 -21.76 6.68
CA GLN A 429 -17.97 -21.88 7.58
C GLN A 429 -19.17 -21.07 7.08
N ASP A 430 -18.97 -20.24 6.03
CA ASP A 430 -19.99 -19.43 5.36
C ASP A 430 -20.58 -20.19 4.18
#